data_d3057605b9630a1806e08d9029280f2c
#
_entry.id   d3057605b9630a1806e08d9029280f2c
#
_cell.length_a   1.000
_cell.length_b   1.000
_cell.length_c   1.000
_cell.angle_alpha   90.00
_cell.angle_beta   90.00
_cell.angle_gamma   90.00
#
_symmetry.space_group_name_H-M   'P 1'
#
loop_
_entity.id
_entity.type
_entity.pdbx_description
1 polymer ?
#
loop_
_entity_poly.entity_id
_entity_poly.type
_entity_poly.pdbx_seq_one_letter_code
_entity_poly.pdbx_strand_id
1 'polypeptide(L)'
;MGNETNAEGPRPGNPKRSRDHFRWDDRHHQPHTDLSKWQKFWASRSDAAQFLRLLGRSVRQVRPVVRCYRALLAEAPGSHPVATGEFGIAISPTRGTWDRYLERVRDLGVGALLIRIPGWDPEPVLGLRDELESLHLEGMSFTFTLLQDRSTVKQPGRWQGFVREVASRFAGLSPTFQIGHAVNRKKWGIWHPDEYVRLLEATAEVRREFPGCRWIGPPVIDFEYYFTTNYLVGRRPFDFDGIAALLYVDRRGSPDAVQYRHFDLRRKILLLRAVVQASPHADVPIHLTEFNWPLKGTGKHSPAGAHVQTDEVDQARYLALYYLTAAATGQVASVFWWQLVARGYGLLDEDEGWTARPAYRAFRTLLARTRGGEVCALPERLHPLRGFLLSRADGCAALLYTTGAPHRLDPALSILEAASLLGEPLPTRDVTVGPDPLYVSLGSADPAAIVDVLTRRPNL
;
A
#
# COMPACT_ATOMS: atom_id res chain seq x y z
N MET A 1 -16.96 -36.07 -44.83
CA MET A 1 -16.48 -36.85 -43.66
C MET A 1 -15.01 -36.52 -43.48
N GLY A 2 -14.70 -35.58 -42.66
CA GLY A 2 -13.33 -35.17 -42.33
C GLY A 2 -13.31 -34.85 -40.83
N ASN A 3 -12.63 -35.70 -40.08
CA ASN A 3 -12.38 -35.56 -38.62
C ASN A 3 -11.41 -34.41 -38.38
N GLU A 4 -11.87 -33.29 -37.85
CA GLU A 4 -11.00 -32.29 -37.21
C GLU A 4 -10.63 -32.75 -35.82
N THR A 5 -9.40 -33.20 -35.66
CA THR A 5 -8.80 -33.48 -34.38
C THR A 5 -8.47 -32.16 -33.68
N ASN A 6 -9.27 -31.77 -32.72
CA ASN A 6 -8.95 -30.70 -31.76
C ASN A 6 -7.70 -31.09 -30.98
N ALA A 7 -6.59 -30.43 -31.26
CA ALA A 7 -5.40 -30.47 -30.44
C ALA A 7 -5.65 -29.67 -29.16
N GLU A 8 -6.12 -30.34 -28.10
CA GLU A 8 -6.09 -29.78 -26.73
C GLU A 8 -4.63 -29.53 -26.35
N GLY A 9 -4.26 -28.25 -26.20
CA GLY A 9 -3.00 -27.86 -25.58
C GLY A 9 -2.90 -28.39 -24.14
N PRO A 10 -1.69 -28.48 -23.56
CA PRO A 10 -1.50 -29.09 -22.25
C PRO A 10 -2.36 -28.41 -21.18
N ARG A 11 -3.25 -29.19 -20.57
CA ARG A 11 -4.08 -28.74 -19.45
C ARG A 11 -3.17 -28.25 -18.32
N PRO A 12 -3.40 -27.07 -17.72
CA PRO A 12 -2.62 -26.59 -16.60
C PRO A 12 -2.71 -27.60 -15.46
N GLY A 13 -1.56 -28.05 -14.97
CA GLY A 13 -1.43 -29.10 -13.97
C GLY A 13 -2.34 -28.81 -12.77
N ASN A 14 -3.03 -29.87 -12.34
CA ASN A 14 -3.91 -29.88 -11.17
C ASN A 14 -3.13 -29.35 -9.94
N PRO A 15 -3.49 -28.22 -9.32
CA PRO A 15 -2.73 -27.69 -8.21
C PRO A 15 -2.72 -28.74 -7.09
N LYS A 16 -1.52 -29.18 -6.70
CA LYS A 16 -1.31 -30.18 -5.66
C LYS A 16 -2.09 -29.73 -4.41
N ARG A 17 -3.17 -30.43 -4.07
CA ARG A 17 -3.89 -30.24 -2.81
C ARG A 17 -2.90 -30.49 -1.67
N SER A 18 -2.39 -29.41 -1.08
CA SER A 18 -1.56 -29.49 0.11
C SER A 18 -2.42 -30.08 1.23
N ARG A 19 -1.89 -31.05 2.02
CA ARG A 19 -2.52 -31.55 3.25
C ARG A 19 -2.80 -30.46 4.29
N ASP A 20 -2.30 -29.24 4.03
CA ASP A 20 -2.32 -28.09 4.91
C ASP A 20 -3.44 -27.07 4.61
N HIS A 21 -4.40 -27.41 3.76
CA HIS A 21 -5.52 -26.53 3.42
C HIS A 21 -5.08 -25.17 2.82
N PHE A 22 -3.89 -25.09 2.23
CA PHE A 22 -3.36 -23.93 1.55
C PHE A 22 -3.27 -24.21 0.06
N ARG A 23 -3.83 -23.34 -0.76
CA ARG A 23 -3.73 -23.39 -2.22
C ARG A 23 -3.44 -21.99 -2.73
N TRP A 24 -2.32 -21.84 -3.43
CA TRP A 24 -1.98 -20.60 -4.12
C TRP A 24 -2.82 -20.44 -5.39
N ASP A 25 -3.25 -19.22 -5.65
CA ASP A 25 -3.96 -18.81 -6.86
C ASP A 25 -3.10 -17.81 -7.63
N ASP A 26 -2.46 -18.29 -8.70
CA ASP A 26 -1.59 -17.49 -9.55
C ASP A 26 -2.30 -16.34 -10.24
N ARG A 27 -3.63 -16.46 -10.47
CA ARG A 27 -4.43 -15.41 -11.13
C ARG A 27 -4.67 -14.20 -10.25
N HIS A 28 -4.78 -14.41 -8.94
CA HIS A 28 -5.07 -13.35 -7.99
C HIS A 28 -3.87 -13.01 -7.10
N HIS A 29 -2.77 -13.74 -7.26
CA HIS A 29 -1.57 -13.65 -6.40
C HIS A 29 -1.91 -13.68 -4.90
N GLN A 30 -2.83 -14.58 -4.53
CA GLN A 30 -3.25 -14.77 -3.15
C GLN A 30 -3.60 -16.23 -2.84
N PRO A 31 -3.49 -16.64 -1.57
CA PRO A 31 -3.89 -17.98 -1.19
C PRO A 31 -5.40 -18.10 -0.98
N HIS A 32 -5.91 -19.29 -1.23
CA HIS A 32 -7.21 -19.76 -0.78
C HIS A 32 -7.04 -20.84 0.30
N THR A 33 -8.02 -20.95 1.18
CA THR A 33 -8.06 -22.02 2.18
C THR A 33 -9.34 -22.84 2.00
N ASP A 34 -9.17 -24.16 1.95
CA ASP A 34 -10.26 -25.12 1.87
C ASP A 34 -10.89 -25.42 3.26
N LEU A 35 -10.46 -24.72 4.32
CA LEU A 35 -11.04 -24.86 5.66
C LEU A 35 -12.51 -24.50 5.65
N SER A 36 -13.36 -25.42 6.10
CA SER A 36 -14.77 -25.17 6.36
C SER A 36 -14.96 -24.13 7.48
N LYS A 37 -16.17 -23.54 7.58
CA LYS A 37 -16.50 -22.59 8.65
C LYS A 37 -16.31 -23.25 10.04
N TRP A 38 -16.63 -24.53 10.19
CA TRP A 38 -16.44 -25.30 11.42
C TRP A 38 -14.97 -25.53 11.77
N GLN A 39 -14.14 -25.89 10.80
CA GLN A 39 -12.70 -26.03 11.01
C GLN A 39 -12.04 -24.69 11.40
N LYS A 40 -12.45 -23.58 10.77
CA LYS A 40 -12.02 -22.23 11.16
C LYS A 40 -12.44 -21.88 12.59
N PHE A 41 -13.67 -22.24 12.98
CA PHE A 41 -14.18 -22.02 14.33
C PHE A 41 -13.39 -22.84 15.37
N TRP A 42 -13.20 -24.13 15.14
CA TRP A 42 -12.44 -24.98 16.06
C TRP A 42 -10.98 -24.59 16.17
N ALA A 43 -10.33 -24.25 15.06
CA ALA A 43 -8.99 -23.68 15.07
C ALA A 43 -8.92 -22.39 15.91
N SER A 44 -9.98 -21.55 15.89
CA SER A 44 -10.06 -20.34 16.73
C SER A 44 -10.34 -20.64 18.20
N ARG A 45 -11.12 -21.68 18.51
CA ARG A 45 -11.51 -22.02 19.88
C ARG A 45 -10.33 -22.53 20.72
N SER A 46 -9.38 -23.26 20.11
CA SER A 46 -8.14 -23.68 20.77
C SER A 46 -7.26 -22.48 21.19
N ASP A 47 -7.59 -21.26 20.70
CA ASP A 47 -6.81 -20.04 20.87
C ASP A 47 -7.40 -19.06 21.88
N ALA A 48 -8.50 -19.41 22.57
CA ALA A 48 -9.17 -18.48 23.48
C ALA A 48 -8.18 -17.84 24.48
N ALA A 49 -7.23 -18.62 25.01
CA ALA A 49 -6.20 -18.12 25.91
C ALA A 49 -5.22 -17.15 25.23
N GLN A 50 -4.90 -17.35 23.95
CA GLN A 50 -4.05 -16.44 23.18
C GLN A 50 -4.79 -15.14 22.87
N PHE A 51 -6.06 -15.22 22.47
CA PHE A 51 -6.89 -14.04 22.25
C PHE A 51 -7.12 -13.23 23.54
N LEU A 52 -7.31 -13.88 24.68
CA LEU A 52 -7.39 -13.19 25.97
C LEU A 52 -6.08 -12.48 26.32
N ARG A 53 -4.92 -13.10 26.06
CA ARG A 53 -3.61 -12.44 26.23
C ARG A 53 -3.43 -11.26 25.30
N LEU A 54 -3.83 -11.39 24.02
CA LEU A 54 -3.81 -10.32 23.03
C LEU A 54 -4.71 -9.15 23.47
N LEU A 55 -5.94 -9.45 23.90
CA LEU A 55 -6.86 -8.45 24.45
C LEU A 55 -6.28 -7.76 25.69
N GLY A 56 -5.74 -8.52 26.64
CA GLY A 56 -5.12 -7.98 27.85
C GLY A 56 -3.94 -7.05 27.57
N ARG A 57 -3.10 -7.38 26.57
CA ARG A 57 -2.00 -6.49 26.12
C ARG A 57 -2.57 -5.22 25.47
N SER A 58 -3.57 -5.36 24.59
CA SER A 58 -4.21 -4.22 23.94
C SER A 58 -4.85 -3.27 24.94
N VAL A 59 -5.55 -3.78 25.95
CA VAL A 59 -6.18 -2.97 27.02
C VAL A 59 -5.13 -2.18 27.80
N ARG A 60 -3.98 -2.78 28.13
CA ARG A 60 -2.88 -2.07 28.81
C ARG A 60 -2.30 -0.93 27.97
N GLN A 61 -2.33 -1.05 26.65
CA GLN A 61 -1.82 -0.04 25.72
C GLN A 61 -2.82 1.05 25.38
N VAL A 62 -4.10 0.93 25.74
CA VAL A 62 -5.13 1.92 25.39
C VAL A 62 -4.75 3.32 25.86
N ARG A 63 -4.34 3.50 27.14
CA ARG A 63 -4.01 4.83 27.69
C ARG A 63 -2.83 5.49 26.97
N PRO A 64 -1.65 4.85 26.81
CA PRO A 64 -0.53 5.45 26.09
C PRO A 64 -0.89 5.71 24.62
N VAL A 65 -1.56 4.77 23.93
CA VAL A 65 -1.98 4.96 22.52
C VAL A 65 -2.94 6.15 22.39
N VAL A 66 -3.96 6.25 23.23
CA VAL A 66 -4.92 7.38 23.19
C VAL A 66 -4.21 8.72 23.44
N ARG A 67 -3.23 8.76 24.36
CA ARG A 67 -2.44 9.99 24.61
C ARG A 67 -1.66 10.39 23.36
N CYS A 68 -0.91 9.47 22.74
CA CYS A 68 -0.16 9.72 21.52
C CYS A 68 -1.10 10.13 20.37
N TYR A 69 -2.23 9.43 20.21
CA TYR A 69 -3.20 9.72 19.16
C TYR A 69 -3.81 11.12 19.29
N ARG A 70 -4.15 11.54 20.52
CA ARG A 70 -4.66 12.91 20.76
C ARG A 70 -3.62 13.97 20.45
N ALA A 71 -2.34 13.74 20.75
CA ALA A 71 -1.25 14.64 20.40
C ALA A 71 -1.14 14.80 18.88
N LEU A 72 -1.11 13.68 18.14
CA LEU A 72 -1.07 13.68 16.67
C LEU A 72 -2.30 14.34 16.03
N LEU A 73 -3.49 14.20 16.63
CA LEU A 73 -4.70 14.87 16.14
C LEU A 73 -4.71 16.38 16.40
N ALA A 74 -4.01 16.85 17.43
CA ALA A 74 -3.91 18.28 17.74
C ALA A 74 -3.04 19.04 16.73
N GLU A 75 -2.16 18.34 16.00
CA GLU A 75 -1.44 18.89 14.87
C GLU A 75 -2.42 19.15 13.73
N ALA A 76 -2.65 20.43 13.41
CA ALA A 76 -3.59 20.81 12.35
C ALA A 76 -3.16 20.19 11.00
N PRO A 77 -4.10 19.63 10.21
CA PRO A 77 -3.80 19.24 8.84
C PRO A 77 -3.22 20.43 8.07
N GLY A 78 -2.13 20.21 7.34
CA GLY A 78 -1.54 21.28 6.53
C GLY A 78 -0.76 22.33 7.31
N SER A 79 -0.44 22.09 8.60
CA SER A 79 0.38 23.04 9.37
C SER A 79 1.79 23.20 8.80
N HIS A 80 2.35 22.13 8.23
CA HIS A 80 3.70 22.16 7.63
C HIS A 80 3.76 21.24 6.40
N PRO A 81 4.46 21.65 5.32
CA PRO A 81 4.82 20.76 4.22
C PRO A 81 5.71 19.61 4.72
N VAL A 82 5.47 18.43 4.20
CA VAL A 82 6.24 17.22 4.51
C VAL A 82 6.73 16.56 3.22
N ALA A 83 7.92 15.98 3.26
CA ALA A 83 8.45 15.23 2.11
C ALA A 83 7.46 14.13 1.68
N THR A 84 7.27 13.95 0.39
CA THR A 84 6.29 13.00 -0.17
C THR A 84 6.58 11.54 0.18
N GLY A 85 7.81 11.21 0.55
CA GLY A 85 8.23 9.83 0.77
C GLY A 85 8.36 9.05 -0.55
N GLU A 86 8.45 7.73 -0.44
CA GLU A 86 8.53 6.85 -1.60
C GLU A 86 7.12 6.42 -2.06
N PHE A 87 6.72 6.87 -3.25
CA PHE A 87 5.55 6.38 -3.95
C PHE A 87 5.96 5.24 -4.88
N GLY A 88 5.67 4.02 -4.48
CA GLY A 88 6.08 2.80 -5.16
C GLY A 88 4.92 2.02 -5.76
N ILE A 89 5.25 0.99 -6.51
CA ILE A 89 4.31 0.05 -7.13
C ILE A 89 4.74 -1.38 -6.87
N ALA A 90 3.78 -2.27 -6.63
CA ALA A 90 4.06 -3.69 -6.58
C ALA A 90 4.06 -4.31 -7.97
N ILE A 91 5.00 -5.22 -8.21
CA ILE A 91 5.11 -6.00 -9.44
C ILE A 91 5.25 -7.50 -9.11
N SER A 92 4.85 -8.35 -10.07
CA SER A 92 5.00 -9.80 -9.99
C SER A 92 5.68 -10.33 -11.26
N PRO A 93 6.95 -9.99 -11.50
CA PRO A 93 7.65 -10.31 -12.72
C PRO A 93 8.07 -11.79 -12.76
N THR A 94 8.15 -12.31 -13.98
CA THR A 94 8.86 -13.55 -14.31
C THR A 94 9.89 -13.24 -15.40
N ARG A 95 10.84 -14.13 -15.68
CA ARG A 95 11.78 -13.93 -16.79
C ARG A 95 11.07 -13.65 -18.12
N GLY A 96 9.96 -14.33 -18.38
CA GLY A 96 9.21 -14.17 -19.64
C GLY A 96 8.40 -12.87 -19.73
N THR A 97 8.21 -12.16 -18.62
CA THR A 97 7.46 -10.89 -18.58
C THR A 97 8.31 -9.69 -18.18
N TRP A 98 9.59 -9.91 -17.88
CA TRP A 98 10.49 -8.89 -17.32
C TRP A 98 10.58 -7.64 -18.18
N ASP A 99 10.89 -7.79 -19.49
CA ASP A 99 11.08 -6.64 -20.39
C ASP A 99 9.83 -5.75 -20.47
N ARG A 100 8.65 -6.37 -20.43
CA ARG A 100 7.38 -5.62 -20.40
C ARG A 100 7.18 -4.88 -19.09
N TYR A 101 7.54 -5.49 -17.95
CA TYR A 101 7.53 -4.79 -16.66
C TYR A 101 8.52 -3.62 -16.65
N LEU A 102 9.73 -3.83 -17.16
CA LEU A 102 10.78 -2.82 -17.22
C LEU A 102 10.35 -1.59 -18.02
N GLU A 103 9.75 -1.80 -19.21
CA GLU A 103 9.18 -0.74 -20.04
C GLU A 103 8.16 0.09 -19.25
N ARG A 104 7.21 -0.57 -18.59
CA ARG A 104 6.14 0.10 -17.86
C ARG A 104 6.60 0.79 -16.57
N VAL A 105 7.55 0.22 -15.86
CA VAL A 105 8.16 0.82 -14.67
C VAL A 105 8.92 2.10 -15.03
N ARG A 106 9.67 2.09 -16.13
CA ARG A 106 10.38 3.28 -16.65
C ARG A 106 9.42 4.34 -17.15
N ASP A 107 8.36 3.97 -17.89
CA ASP A 107 7.33 4.93 -18.35
C ASP A 107 6.59 5.60 -17.19
N LEU A 108 6.27 4.84 -16.12
CA LEU A 108 5.70 5.41 -14.89
C LEU A 108 6.67 6.39 -14.20
N GLY A 109 7.97 6.13 -14.33
CA GLY A 109 8.99 6.88 -13.61
C GLY A 109 8.96 6.65 -12.10
N VAL A 110 8.51 5.50 -11.63
CA VAL A 110 8.52 5.12 -10.21
C VAL A 110 9.94 4.88 -9.73
N GLY A 111 10.23 5.20 -8.44
CA GLY A 111 11.55 5.01 -7.83
C GLY A 111 11.62 3.85 -6.83
N ALA A 112 10.49 3.20 -6.55
CA ALA A 112 10.41 2.11 -5.57
C ALA A 112 9.55 0.95 -6.07
N LEU A 113 10.04 -0.27 -5.96
CA LEU A 113 9.32 -1.49 -6.32
C LEU A 113 9.10 -2.39 -5.11
N LEU A 114 7.89 -2.94 -5.00
CA LEU A 114 7.59 -4.01 -4.07
C LEU A 114 7.42 -5.32 -4.84
N ILE A 115 8.18 -6.36 -4.46
CA ILE A 115 8.16 -7.67 -5.10
C ILE A 115 7.86 -8.74 -4.05
N ARG A 116 6.87 -9.60 -4.31
CA ARG A 116 6.57 -10.73 -3.44
C ARG A 116 7.43 -11.94 -3.79
N ILE A 117 8.01 -12.56 -2.78
CA ILE A 117 8.81 -13.79 -2.92
C ILE A 117 8.10 -14.90 -2.16
N PRO A 118 7.49 -15.88 -2.86
CA PRO A 118 6.84 -17.01 -2.22
C PRO A 118 7.87 -17.97 -1.59
N GLY A 119 7.70 -18.30 -0.30
CA GLY A 119 8.58 -19.25 0.39
C GLY A 119 8.45 -20.69 -0.08
N TRP A 120 7.48 -21.00 -0.93
CA TRP A 120 7.27 -22.31 -1.56
C TRP A 120 7.80 -22.40 -3.00
N ASP A 121 8.09 -21.24 -3.63
CA ASP A 121 8.66 -21.15 -4.99
C ASP A 121 9.37 -19.79 -5.16
N PRO A 122 10.57 -19.60 -4.60
CA PRO A 122 11.30 -18.33 -4.67
C PRO A 122 12.05 -18.13 -5.99
N GLU A 123 12.36 -19.21 -6.73
CA GLU A 123 13.23 -19.21 -7.90
C GLU A 123 12.86 -18.20 -9.00
N PRO A 124 11.55 -17.99 -9.34
CA PRO A 124 11.20 -17.01 -10.36
C PRO A 124 11.71 -15.59 -10.06
N VAL A 125 11.80 -15.21 -8.78
CA VAL A 125 12.32 -13.90 -8.36
C VAL A 125 13.82 -13.93 -8.10
N LEU A 126 14.34 -15.00 -7.49
CA LEU A 126 15.79 -15.17 -7.29
C LEU A 126 16.56 -15.14 -8.61
N GLY A 127 15.95 -15.66 -9.68
CA GLY A 127 16.52 -15.66 -11.02
C GLY A 127 16.57 -14.28 -11.70
N LEU A 128 15.98 -13.23 -11.12
CA LEU A 128 15.98 -11.84 -11.63
C LEU A 128 17.05 -10.95 -10.95
N ARG A 129 18.05 -11.57 -10.29
CA ARG A 129 19.06 -10.83 -9.51
C ARG A 129 19.81 -9.77 -10.32
N ASP A 130 20.24 -10.12 -11.52
CA ASP A 130 21.06 -9.25 -12.36
C ASP A 130 20.23 -8.11 -12.96
N GLU A 131 18.99 -8.41 -13.33
CA GLU A 131 18.01 -7.44 -13.81
C GLU A 131 17.66 -6.42 -12.73
N LEU A 132 17.46 -6.87 -11.48
CA LEU A 132 17.19 -5.98 -10.35
C LEU A 132 18.41 -5.16 -9.95
N GLU A 133 19.63 -5.70 -10.11
CA GLU A 133 20.86 -4.93 -9.91
C GLU A 133 21.01 -3.79 -10.91
N SER A 134 20.66 -4.02 -12.17
CA SER A 134 20.64 -2.95 -13.18
C SER A 134 19.71 -1.81 -12.77
N LEU A 135 18.50 -2.12 -12.31
CA LEU A 135 17.57 -1.10 -11.80
C LEU A 135 18.07 -0.42 -10.52
N HIS A 136 18.75 -1.15 -9.64
CA HIS A 136 19.35 -0.57 -8.44
C HIS A 136 20.39 0.47 -8.78
N LEU A 137 21.24 0.20 -9.77
CA LEU A 137 22.23 1.16 -10.26
C LEU A 137 21.59 2.40 -10.91
N GLU A 138 20.36 2.28 -11.42
CA GLU A 138 19.54 3.42 -11.89
C GLU A 138 18.88 4.19 -10.72
N GLY A 139 19.08 3.77 -9.46
CA GLY A 139 18.52 4.42 -8.27
C GLY A 139 17.20 3.84 -7.78
N MET A 140 16.76 2.67 -8.30
CA MET A 140 15.54 2.00 -7.83
C MET A 140 15.74 1.39 -6.44
N SER A 141 14.76 1.61 -5.56
CA SER A 141 14.70 0.95 -4.26
C SER A 141 13.79 -0.29 -4.29
N PHE A 142 14.11 -1.29 -3.45
CA PHE A 142 13.37 -2.55 -3.42
C PHE A 142 12.83 -2.86 -2.03
N THR A 143 11.53 -3.21 -1.99
CA THR A 143 10.90 -3.87 -0.85
C THR A 143 10.50 -5.30 -1.27
N PHE A 144 11.11 -6.30 -0.65
CA PHE A 144 10.75 -7.70 -0.87
C PHE A 144 9.80 -8.18 0.22
N THR A 145 8.61 -8.62 -0.16
CA THR A 145 7.66 -9.25 0.75
C THR A 145 7.89 -10.75 0.79
N LEU A 146 8.37 -11.25 1.91
CA LEU A 146 8.63 -12.68 2.13
C LEU A 146 7.32 -13.39 2.46
N LEU A 147 6.78 -14.17 1.53
CA LEU A 147 5.49 -14.84 1.72
C LEU A 147 5.65 -16.16 2.46
N GLN A 148 4.92 -16.31 3.56
CA GLN A 148 4.78 -17.57 4.26
C GLN A 148 3.61 -18.41 3.70
N ASP A 149 3.73 -19.72 3.80
CA ASP A 149 2.63 -20.68 3.66
C ASP A 149 2.45 -21.49 4.95
N ARG A 150 1.48 -22.39 4.98
CA ARG A 150 1.23 -23.21 6.18
C ARG A 150 2.41 -24.14 6.50
N SER A 151 3.16 -24.58 5.50
CA SER A 151 4.31 -25.47 5.68
C SER A 151 5.46 -24.75 6.38
N THR A 152 5.83 -23.56 5.90
CA THR A 152 6.89 -22.74 6.48
C THR A 152 6.53 -22.25 7.87
N VAL A 153 5.25 -21.93 8.13
CA VAL A 153 4.76 -21.56 9.47
C VAL A 153 4.90 -22.70 10.47
N LYS A 154 4.62 -23.95 10.06
CA LYS A 154 4.79 -25.14 10.92
C LYS A 154 6.27 -25.52 11.13
N GLN A 155 7.15 -25.13 10.25
CA GLN A 155 8.56 -25.49 10.24
C GLN A 155 9.45 -24.23 10.21
N PRO A 156 9.67 -23.55 11.34
CA PRO A 156 10.47 -22.32 11.39
C PRO A 156 11.87 -22.43 10.79
N GLY A 157 12.50 -23.63 10.84
CA GLY A 157 13.78 -23.86 10.18
C GLY A 157 13.73 -23.78 8.65
N ARG A 158 12.61 -24.20 8.02
CA ARG A 158 12.41 -23.99 6.57
C ARG A 158 12.23 -22.51 6.25
N TRP A 159 11.46 -21.80 7.08
CA TRP A 159 11.33 -20.35 6.96
C TRP A 159 12.68 -19.66 7.06
N GLN A 160 13.49 -20.01 8.06
CA GLN A 160 14.83 -19.45 8.25
C GLN A 160 15.74 -19.69 7.04
N GLY A 161 15.74 -20.93 6.50
CA GLY A 161 16.50 -21.27 5.28
C GLY A 161 16.08 -20.40 4.09
N PHE A 162 14.79 -20.29 3.84
CA PHE A 162 14.23 -19.42 2.80
C PHE A 162 14.63 -17.95 2.98
N VAL A 163 14.46 -17.39 4.19
CA VAL A 163 14.82 -15.99 4.46
C VAL A 163 16.31 -15.75 4.24
N ARG A 164 17.18 -16.69 4.68
CA ARG A 164 18.63 -16.59 4.48
C ARG A 164 19.01 -16.65 3.00
N GLU A 165 18.39 -17.53 2.22
CA GLU A 165 18.61 -17.65 0.78
C GLU A 165 18.27 -16.33 0.06
N VAL A 166 17.08 -15.77 0.32
CA VAL A 166 16.64 -14.50 -0.26
C VAL A 166 17.54 -13.34 0.17
N ALA A 167 17.89 -13.27 1.47
CA ALA A 167 18.78 -12.24 1.97
C ALA A 167 20.18 -12.33 1.33
N SER A 168 20.75 -13.53 1.24
CA SER A 168 22.05 -13.74 0.56
C SER A 168 22.03 -13.30 -0.89
N ARG A 169 20.91 -13.54 -1.59
CA ARG A 169 20.77 -13.22 -3.01
C ARG A 169 20.68 -11.71 -3.25
N PHE A 170 19.99 -10.96 -2.35
CA PHE A 170 19.64 -9.57 -2.60
C PHE A 170 20.31 -8.56 -1.65
N ALA A 171 21.11 -8.97 -0.66
CA ALA A 171 21.73 -8.05 0.31
C ALA A 171 22.52 -6.91 -0.36
N GLY A 172 23.18 -7.16 -1.49
CA GLY A 172 23.92 -6.14 -2.24
C GLY A 172 23.06 -5.00 -2.81
N LEU A 173 21.71 -5.17 -2.83
CA LEU A 173 20.77 -4.12 -3.25
C LEU A 173 20.31 -3.25 -2.08
N SER A 174 20.84 -3.44 -0.88
CA SER A 174 20.40 -2.75 0.36
C SER A 174 18.86 -2.74 0.54
N PRO A 175 18.19 -3.91 0.42
CA PRO A 175 16.75 -3.98 0.31
C PRO A 175 16.06 -3.78 1.66
N THR A 176 14.74 -3.52 1.57
CA THR A 176 13.81 -3.66 2.69
C THR A 176 13.10 -5.01 2.59
N PHE A 177 13.18 -5.85 3.61
CA PHE A 177 12.47 -7.12 3.70
C PHE A 177 11.25 -7.01 4.59
N GLN A 178 10.05 -7.21 4.03
CA GLN A 178 8.84 -7.37 4.82
C GLN A 178 8.71 -8.81 5.27
N ILE A 179 8.68 -9.04 6.59
CA ILE A 179 8.63 -10.36 7.19
C ILE A 179 7.20 -10.88 7.21
N GLY A 180 6.87 -11.76 6.29
CA GLY A 180 5.54 -12.32 6.12
C GLY A 180 4.56 -11.38 5.41
N HIS A 181 3.29 -11.83 5.32
CA HIS A 181 2.20 -11.09 4.68
C HIS A 181 0.85 -11.43 5.33
N ALA A 182 0.00 -10.41 5.55
CA ALA A 182 -1.34 -10.54 6.13
C ALA A 182 -1.38 -11.52 7.33
N VAL A 183 -0.47 -11.30 8.30
CA VAL A 183 -0.18 -12.21 9.42
C VAL A 183 -1.34 -12.43 10.39
N ASN A 184 -2.42 -11.65 10.24
CA ASN A 184 -3.69 -11.80 10.94
C ASN A 184 -4.75 -12.56 10.13
N ARG A 185 -4.38 -13.20 9.02
CA ARG A 185 -5.33 -13.94 8.14
C ARG A 185 -4.93 -15.41 8.00
N LYS A 186 -5.82 -16.32 8.45
CA LYS A 186 -5.61 -17.78 8.39
C LYS A 186 -5.34 -18.32 6.98
N LYS A 187 -5.91 -17.67 5.94
CA LYS A 187 -5.64 -18.05 4.56
C LYS A 187 -4.17 -17.92 4.16
N TRP A 188 -3.40 -17.08 4.85
CA TRP A 188 -1.97 -16.88 4.66
C TRP A 188 -1.11 -17.82 5.53
N GLY A 189 -1.69 -18.90 6.04
CA GLY A 189 -0.97 -19.95 6.76
C GLY A 189 -0.78 -19.72 8.25
N ILE A 190 -0.97 -18.50 8.77
CA ILE A 190 -0.88 -18.17 10.20
C ILE A 190 -2.25 -18.34 10.82
N TRP A 191 -2.38 -19.31 11.70
CA TRP A 191 -3.62 -19.62 12.37
C TRP A 191 -3.69 -19.05 13.78
N HIS A 192 -2.54 -18.88 14.41
CA HIS A 192 -2.36 -18.41 15.78
C HIS A 192 -1.33 -17.28 15.85
N PRO A 193 -1.54 -16.24 16.67
CA PRO A 193 -0.58 -15.13 16.79
C PRO A 193 0.85 -15.58 17.14
N ASP A 194 1.00 -16.57 18.02
CA ASP A 194 2.30 -17.08 18.46
C ASP A 194 3.07 -17.77 17.31
N GLU A 195 2.41 -18.17 16.23
CA GLU A 195 3.07 -18.75 15.04
C GLU A 195 3.90 -17.69 14.30
N TYR A 196 3.38 -16.48 14.19
CA TYR A 196 4.16 -15.39 13.60
C TYR A 196 5.35 -15.00 14.48
N VAL A 197 5.20 -15.04 15.82
CA VAL A 197 6.33 -14.81 16.73
C VAL A 197 7.47 -15.80 16.46
N ARG A 198 7.17 -17.09 16.23
CA ARG A 198 8.20 -18.08 15.86
C ARG A 198 8.90 -17.79 14.54
N LEU A 199 8.18 -17.25 13.54
CA LEU A 199 8.79 -16.80 12.30
C LEU A 199 9.73 -15.59 12.53
N LEU A 200 9.33 -14.66 13.39
CA LEU A 200 10.18 -13.53 13.77
C LEU A 200 11.45 -13.99 14.50
N GLU A 201 11.33 -14.93 15.45
CA GLU A 201 12.48 -15.50 16.16
C GLU A 201 13.47 -16.17 15.18
N ALA A 202 12.96 -16.95 14.22
CA ALA A 202 13.77 -17.56 13.17
C ALA A 202 14.42 -16.52 12.23
N THR A 203 13.73 -15.43 11.93
CA THR A 203 14.26 -14.33 11.11
C THR A 203 15.32 -13.51 11.86
N ALA A 204 15.23 -13.40 13.19
CA ALA A 204 16.16 -12.61 13.99
C ALA A 204 17.62 -13.12 13.90
N GLU A 205 17.82 -14.42 13.67
CA GLU A 205 19.16 -14.99 13.43
C GLU A 205 19.71 -14.52 12.08
N VAL A 206 18.88 -14.59 11.03
CA VAL A 206 19.27 -14.16 9.68
C VAL A 206 19.53 -12.66 9.64
N ARG A 207 18.72 -11.85 10.33
CA ARG A 207 18.94 -10.39 10.41
C ARG A 207 20.36 -10.04 10.86
N ARG A 208 20.92 -10.79 11.83
CA ARG A 208 22.29 -10.56 12.33
C ARG A 208 23.36 -10.86 11.29
N GLU A 209 23.09 -11.76 10.35
CA GLU A 209 23.99 -12.11 9.24
C GLU A 209 24.00 -11.02 8.15
N PHE A 210 22.91 -10.23 8.01
CA PHE A 210 22.72 -9.21 6.97
C PHE A 210 22.38 -7.84 7.55
N PRO A 211 23.33 -7.16 8.24
CA PRO A 211 23.06 -5.88 8.90
C PRO A 211 22.80 -4.71 7.95
N GLY A 212 23.16 -4.83 6.67
CA GLY A 212 22.88 -3.81 5.64
C GLY A 212 21.46 -3.86 5.09
N CYS A 213 20.64 -4.87 5.46
CA CYS A 213 19.25 -4.99 5.05
C CYS A 213 18.32 -4.39 6.10
N ARG A 214 17.20 -3.81 5.68
CA ARG A 214 16.14 -3.34 6.58
C ARG A 214 15.04 -4.40 6.69
N TRP A 215 14.52 -4.60 7.90
CA TRP A 215 13.53 -5.63 8.21
C TRP A 215 12.28 -5.00 8.79
N ILE A 216 11.17 -5.06 8.04
CA ILE A 216 9.92 -4.40 8.41
C ILE A 216 8.80 -5.39 8.71
N GLY A 217 7.89 -4.99 9.58
CA GLY A 217 6.72 -5.77 10.03
C GLY A 217 6.10 -5.18 11.29
N PRO A 218 5.05 -5.78 11.85
CA PRO A 218 4.26 -6.90 11.31
C PRO A 218 3.29 -6.42 10.22
N PRO A 219 3.19 -7.13 9.08
CA PRO A 219 2.29 -6.77 8.00
C PRO A 219 0.85 -7.20 8.29
N VAL A 220 0.20 -6.44 9.15
CA VAL A 220 -1.22 -6.66 9.51
C VAL A 220 -2.10 -6.03 8.43
N ILE A 221 -3.09 -6.79 7.95
CA ILE A 221 -4.05 -6.29 6.96
C ILE A 221 -5.29 -5.70 7.64
N ASP A 222 -5.86 -4.68 7.03
CA ASP A 222 -7.02 -3.93 7.46
C ASP A 222 -6.80 -3.16 8.79
N PHE A 223 -7.88 -2.65 9.37
CA PHE A 223 -7.88 -1.83 10.57
C PHE A 223 -7.89 -2.67 11.87
N GLU A 224 -6.96 -3.67 11.96
CA GLU A 224 -6.86 -4.59 13.09
C GLU A 224 -5.61 -4.35 13.93
N TYR A 225 -5.37 -3.11 14.36
CA TYR A 225 -4.14 -2.69 15.06
C TYR A 225 -3.90 -3.34 16.42
N TYR A 226 -4.88 -4.07 16.97
CA TYR A 226 -4.65 -4.89 18.14
C TYR A 226 -3.67 -6.05 17.87
N PHE A 227 -3.60 -6.57 16.63
CA PHE A 227 -2.54 -7.49 16.23
C PHE A 227 -1.18 -6.79 16.17
N THR A 228 -1.11 -5.61 15.53
CA THR A 228 0.11 -4.80 15.48
C THR A 228 0.62 -4.51 16.89
N THR A 229 -0.25 -4.03 17.79
CA THR A 229 0.07 -3.79 19.20
C THR A 229 0.64 -5.04 19.87
N ASN A 230 0.01 -6.21 19.66
CA ASN A 230 0.45 -7.46 20.26
C ASN A 230 1.89 -7.84 19.86
N TYR A 231 2.25 -7.65 18.60
CA TYR A 231 3.58 -8.01 18.10
C TYR A 231 4.66 -6.99 18.53
N LEU A 232 4.30 -5.71 18.66
CA LEU A 232 5.22 -4.66 19.07
C LEU A 232 5.53 -4.68 20.59
N VAL A 233 4.56 -5.06 21.44
CA VAL A 233 4.72 -5.06 22.90
C VAL A 233 4.78 -6.47 23.50
N GLY A 234 5.07 -7.48 22.69
CA GLY A 234 5.18 -8.88 23.10
C GLY A 234 6.31 -9.13 24.09
N ARG A 235 6.42 -10.37 24.63
CA ARG A 235 7.48 -10.76 25.56
C ARG A 235 8.89 -10.67 24.96
N ARG A 236 9.01 -10.89 23.65
CA ARG A 236 10.25 -10.80 22.87
C ARG A 236 9.91 -10.09 21.56
N PRO A 237 9.81 -8.76 21.59
CA PRO A 237 9.54 -8.01 20.38
C PRO A 237 10.71 -8.21 19.41
N PHE A 238 10.39 -8.39 18.13
CA PHE A 238 11.40 -8.33 17.08
C PHE A 238 11.83 -6.87 16.91
N ASP A 239 13.10 -6.64 16.71
CA ASP A 239 13.65 -5.31 16.50
C ASP A 239 13.44 -4.89 15.03
N PHE A 240 12.27 -4.34 14.72
CA PHE A 240 11.90 -3.88 13.38
C PHE A 240 12.60 -2.56 13.03
N ASP A 241 13.09 -2.46 11.79
CA ASP A 241 13.61 -1.22 11.20
C ASP A 241 12.48 -0.34 10.62
N GLY A 242 11.26 -0.84 10.58
CA GLY A 242 10.05 -0.15 10.13
C GLY A 242 8.80 -0.99 10.36
N ILE A 243 7.65 -0.32 10.40
CA ILE A 243 6.34 -0.96 10.58
C ILE A 243 5.64 -1.10 9.26
N ALA A 244 5.31 -2.33 8.87
CA ALA A 244 4.53 -2.62 7.67
C ALA A 244 3.03 -2.67 7.98
N ALA A 245 2.19 -2.13 7.10
CA ALA A 245 0.75 -2.24 7.17
C ALA A 245 0.13 -2.41 5.78
N LEU A 246 -0.86 -3.30 5.68
CA LEU A 246 -1.70 -3.48 4.51
C LEU A 246 -3.02 -2.76 4.79
N LEU A 247 -3.02 -1.44 4.56
CA LEU A 247 -4.06 -0.56 5.09
C LEU A 247 -5.10 -0.23 4.02
N TYR A 248 -6.31 -0.72 4.22
CA TYR A 248 -7.45 -0.45 3.36
C TYR A 248 -8.41 0.58 3.99
N VAL A 249 -9.04 1.37 3.11
CA VAL A 249 -10.14 2.26 3.52
C VAL A 249 -11.41 1.46 3.81
N ASP A 250 -12.37 2.08 4.52
CA ASP A 250 -13.63 1.40 4.83
C ASP A 250 -14.37 1.01 3.55
N ARG A 251 -14.74 -0.28 3.45
CA ARG A 251 -15.47 -0.85 2.31
C ARG A 251 -14.91 -0.45 0.93
N ARG A 252 -13.64 -0.11 0.87
CA ARG A 252 -12.96 0.37 -0.33
C ARG A 252 -13.69 1.55 -1.01
N GLY A 253 -14.25 2.45 -0.22
CA GLY A 253 -14.75 3.73 -0.69
C GLY A 253 -13.63 4.74 -0.93
N SER A 254 -13.96 6.01 -1.05
CA SER A 254 -12.96 7.10 -1.11
C SER A 254 -12.01 7.05 0.10
N PRO A 255 -10.75 7.52 0.00
CA PRO A 255 -9.88 7.74 1.15
C PRO A 255 -10.49 8.58 2.27
N ASP A 256 -11.47 9.44 1.94
CA ASP A 256 -12.27 10.20 2.91
C ASP A 256 -13.38 9.37 3.59
N ALA A 257 -13.63 8.12 3.16
CA ALA A 257 -14.66 7.28 3.77
C ALA A 257 -14.36 6.98 5.24
N VAL A 258 -15.36 7.22 6.09
CA VAL A 258 -15.21 7.18 7.56
C VAL A 258 -15.72 5.86 8.13
N GLN A 259 -14.84 5.06 8.72
CA GLN A 259 -15.18 3.85 9.47
C GLN A 259 -15.46 4.20 10.93
N TYR A 260 -16.46 3.54 11.52
CA TYR A 260 -16.87 3.77 12.93
C TYR A 260 -17.11 5.27 13.26
N ARG A 261 -17.61 6.06 12.32
CA ARG A 261 -17.92 7.49 12.44
C ARG A 261 -16.72 8.40 12.75
N HIS A 262 -15.49 7.87 12.72
CA HIS A 262 -14.30 8.64 13.09
C HIS A 262 -13.08 8.39 12.20
N PHE A 263 -12.85 7.17 11.76
CA PHE A 263 -11.60 6.79 11.13
C PHE A 263 -11.68 6.81 9.60
N ASP A 264 -11.27 7.93 9.00
CA ASP A 264 -10.84 8.01 7.61
C ASP A 264 -9.39 7.49 7.47
N LEU A 265 -8.83 7.52 6.25
CA LEU A 265 -7.46 7.06 6.00
C LEU A 265 -6.43 7.81 6.86
N ARG A 266 -6.51 9.14 6.92
CA ARG A 266 -5.60 9.97 7.73
C ARG A 266 -5.63 9.54 9.19
N ARG A 267 -6.81 9.44 9.78
CA ARG A 267 -6.97 9.08 11.20
C ARG A 267 -6.54 7.65 11.49
N LYS A 268 -6.70 6.72 10.55
CA LYS A 268 -6.16 5.36 10.65
C LYS A 268 -4.63 5.37 10.70
N ILE A 269 -3.97 6.15 9.83
CA ILE A 269 -2.51 6.28 9.83
C ILE A 269 -2.02 6.91 11.14
N LEU A 270 -2.67 7.97 11.62
CA LEU A 270 -2.30 8.59 12.89
C LEU A 270 -2.50 7.65 14.08
N LEU A 271 -3.55 6.80 14.08
CA LEU A 271 -3.72 5.79 15.11
C LEU A 271 -2.64 4.71 15.03
N LEU A 272 -2.25 4.28 13.82
CA LEU A 272 -1.11 3.36 13.66
C LEU A 272 0.17 3.97 14.21
N ARG A 273 0.47 5.24 13.89
CA ARG A 273 1.61 5.96 14.46
C ARG A 273 1.54 6.03 15.98
N ALA A 274 0.37 6.28 16.55
CA ALA A 274 0.19 6.29 17.99
C ALA A 274 0.47 4.92 18.65
N VAL A 275 0.10 3.83 17.98
CA VAL A 275 0.44 2.46 18.42
C VAL A 275 1.96 2.24 18.39
N VAL A 276 2.63 2.72 17.35
CA VAL A 276 4.09 2.62 17.21
C VAL A 276 4.79 3.44 18.29
N GLN A 277 4.39 4.70 18.47
CA GLN A 277 4.95 5.59 19.51
C GLN A 277 4.73 5.08 20.95
N ALA A 278 3.65 4.35 21.18
CA ALA A 278 3.37 3.73 22.48
C ALA A 278 4.11 2.40 22.69
N SER A 279 4.98 1.99 21.78
CA SER A 279 5.77 0.74 21.81
C SER A 279 7.27 1.01 21.92
N PRO A 280 8.10 -0.02 22.13
CA PRO A 280 9.57 0.13 22.08
C PRO A 280 10.12 0.59 20.72
N HIS A 281 9.29 0.66 19.66
CA HIS A 281 9.65 1.03 18.29
C HIS A 281 9.23 2.47 17.95
N ALA A 282 9.21 3.39 18.92
CA ALA A 282 8.59 4.71 18.79
C ALA A 282 9.03 5.51 17.54
N ASP A 283 10.28 5.40 17.14
CA ASP A 283 10.89 6.25 16.11
C ASP A 283 11.00 5.60 14.72
N VAL A 284 10.61 4.31 14.58
CA VAL A 284 10.75 3.63 13.28
C VAL A 284 9.71 4.11 12.27
N PRO A 285 10.05 4.15 10.97
CA PRO A 285 9.13 4.57 9.90
C PRO A 285 7.96 3.60 9.70
N ILE A 286 6.87 4.11 9.13
CA ILE A 286 5.73 3.29 8.69
C ILE A 286 5.79 3.13 7.18
N HIS A 287 5.52 1.90 6.71
CA HIS A 287 5.45 1.52 5.31
C HIS A 287 4.06 0.96 5.02
N LEU A 288 3.30 1.59 4.12
CA LEU A 288 2.03 1.06 3.63
C LEU A 288 2.30 0.17 2.42
N THR A 289 2.40 -1.13 2.65
CA THR A 289 2.94 -2.09 1.68
C THR A 289 1.87 -2.75 0.82
N GLU A 290 0.59 -2.47 1.07
CA GLU A 290 -0.49 -2.93 0.21
C GLU A 290 -1.75 -2.09 0.38
N PHE A 291 -2.29 -1.64 -0.76
CA PHE A 291 -3.67 -1.19 -0.92
C PHE A 291 -4.06 -1.27 -2.39
N ASN A 292 -5.34 -1.37 -2.69
CA ASN A 292 -5.92 -1.31 -4.04
C ASN A 292 -7.43 -1.12 -3.99
N TRP A 293 -8.02 -0.89 -5.16
CA TRP A 293 -9.46 -0.95 -5.38
C TRP A 293 -9.78 -1.94 -6.49
N PRO A 294 -10.57 -3.00 -6.21
CA PRO A 294 -11.03 -3.92 -7.23
C PRO A 294 -12.08 -3.27 -8.12
N LEU A 295 -12.05 -3.62 -9.39
CA LEU A 295 -12.92 -3.07 -10.44
C LEU A 295 -14.21 -3.85 -10.60
N LYS A 296 -15.31 -3.15 -10.87
CA LYS A 296 -16.59 -3.71 -11.26
C LYS A 296 -16.46 -4.47 -12.59
N GLY A 297 -17.26 -5.51 -12.77
CA GLY A 297 -17.29 -6.27 -14.01
C GLY A 297 -16.17 -7.28 -14.20
N THR A 298 -15.15 -7.30 -13.34
CA THR A 298 -14.02 -8.24 -13.46
C THR A 298 -14.31 -9.63 -12.89
N GLY A 299 -15.51 -9.85 -12.35
CA GLY A 299 -16.02 -11.16 -11.93
C GLY A 299 -15.09 -11.89 -10.94
N LYS A 300 -14.69 -13.09 -11.32
CA LYS A 300 -13.79 -13.93 -10.52
C LYS A 300 -12.37 -13.37 -10.34
N HIS A 301 -11.99 -12.34 -11.10
CA HIS A 301 -10.68 -11.70 -11.01
C HIS A 301 -10.62 -10.59 -9.95
N SER A 302 -11.76 -10.23 -9.36
CA SER A 302 -11.80 -9.34 -8.21
C SER A 302 -11.43 -10.09 -6.94
N PRO A 303 -10.45 -9.61 -6.16
CA PRO A 303 -10.06 -10.24 -4.89
C PRO A 303 -11.08 -10.00 -3.77
N ALA A 304 -12.11 -9.21 -4.02
CA ALA A 304 -13.11 -8.79 -3.04
C ALA A 304 -14.54 -8.92 -3.60
N GLY A 305 -15.52 -8.97 -2.71
CA GLY A 305 -16.93 -9.07 -3.09
C GLY A 305 -17.43 -7.85 -3.88
N ALA A 306 -18.49 -8.04 -4.65
CA ALA A 306 -19.05 -7.00 -5.54
C ALA A 306 -19.42 -5.67 -4.83
N HIS A 307 -19.74 -5.73 -3.53
CA HIS A 307 -20.12 -4.57 -2.72
C HIS A 307 -18.96 -3.62 -2.36
N VAL A 308 -17.71 -4.00 -2.68
CA VAL A 308 -16.52 -3.19 -2.44
C VAL A 308 -15.74 -2.91 -3.73
N GLN A 309 -16.36 -3.11 -4.89
CA GLN A 309 -15.80 -2.83 -6.20
C GLN A 309 -16.14 -1.41 -6.64
N THR A 310 -15.22 -0.77 -7.34
CA THR A 310 -15.36 0.58 -7.91
C THR A 310 -15.24 0.55 -9.43
N ASP A 311 -15.48 1.67 -10.10
CA ASP A 311 -15.17 1.84 -11.53
C ASP A 311 -13.73 2.37 -11.72
N GLU A 312 -13.30 2.48 -12.97
CA GLU A 312 -11.94 2.89 -13.31
C GLU A 312 -11.67 4.37 -13.02
N VAL A 313 -12.68 5.22 -13.10
CA VAL A 313 -12.56 6.66 -12.80
C VAL A 313 -12.35 6.86 -11.33
N ASP A 314 -13.16 6.23 -10.50
CA ASP A 314 -13.00 6.25 -9.05
C ASP A 314 -11.70 5.57 -8.61
N GLN A 315 -11.27 4.48 -9.28
CA GLN A 315 -9.99 3.85 -8.98
C GLN A 315 -8.83 4.84 -9.17
N ALA A 316 -8.83 5.60 -10.28
CA ALA A 316 -7.81 6.61 -10.56
C ALA A 316 -7.82 7.74 -9.53
N ARG A 317 -9.01 8.23 -9.18
CA ARG A 317 -9.21 9.27 -8.17
C ARG A 317 -8.73 8.81 -6.80
N TYR A 318 -9.17 7.63 -6.36
CA TYR A 318 -8.83 7.10 -5.04
C TYR A 318 -7.35 6.76 -4.90
N LEU A 319 -6.70 6.32 -5.98
CA LEU A 319 -5.26 6.10 -6.00
C LEU A 319 -4.51 7.38 -5.64
N ALA A 320 -4.74 8.48 -6.38
CA ALA A 320 -4.04 9.74 -6.14
C ALA A 320 -4.31 10.30 -4.74
N LEU A 321 -5.57 10.29 -4.32
CA LEU A 321 -5.97 10.76 -2.99
C LEU A 321 -5.36 9.91 -1.87
N TYR A 322 -5.21 8.59 -2.07
CA TYR A 322 -4.59 7.73 -1.06
C TYR A 322 -3.12 8.06 -0.86
N TYR A 323 -2.34 8.14 -1.95
CA TYR A 323 -0.92 8.49 -1.87
C TYR A 323 -0.70 9.84 -1.19
N LEU A 324 -1.44 10.86 -1.62
CA LEU A 324 -1.30 12.21 -1.08
C LEU A 324 -1.79 12.30 0.38
N THR A 325 -2.90 11.64 0.73
CA THR A 325 -3.37 11.60 2.13
C THR A 325 -2.34 10.93 3.02
N ALA A 326 -1.77 9.80 2.58
CA ALA A 326 -0.76 9.10 3.35
C ALA A 326 0.49 9.96 3.57
N ALA A 327 1.02 10.56 2.50
CA ALA A 327 2.20 11.43 2.56
C ALA A 327 1.95 12.67 3.43
N ALA A 328 0.83 13.36 3.24
CA ALA A 328 0.49 14.57 3.98
C ALA A 328 0.31 14.36 5.50
N THR A 329 0.26 13.11 5.98
CA THR A 329 0.33 12.84 7.42
C THR A 329 1.72 13.06 8.02
N GLY A 330 2.79 13.06 7.19
CA GLY A 330 4.18 13.09 7.66
C GLY A 330 4.61 11.85 8.43
N GLN A 331 3.80 10.78 8.42
CA GLN A 331 4.02 9.60 9.26
C GLN A 331 4.44 8.35 8.46
N VAL A 332 4.42 8.44 7.13
CA VAL A 332 4.60 7.29 6.23
C VAL A 332 5.83 7.50 5.35
N ALA A 333 6.77 6.55 5.37
CA ALA A 333 7.99 6.60 4.58
C ALA A 333 7.79 6.08 3.15
N SER A 334 6.95 5.06 2.96
CA SER A 334 6.67 4.52 1.64
C SER A 334 5.24 4.00 1.52
N VAL A 335 4.71 4.05 0.29
CA VAL A 335 3.34 3.63 -0.04
C VAL A 335 3.37 2.82 -1.34
N PHE A 336 2.77 1.62 -1.36
CA PHE A 336 2.79 0.72 -2.52
C PHE A 336 1.40 0.29 -2.95
N TRP A 337 1.03 0.61 -4.17
CA TRP A 337 -0.16 0.04 -4.81
C TRP A 337 0.07 -1.44 -5.15
N TRP A 338 -0.86 -2.30 -4.82
CA TRP A 338 -0.87 -3.71 -5.18
C TRP A 338 -1.90 -3.95 -6.29
N GLN A 339 -1.52 -4.19 -7.55
CA GLN A 339 -0.22 -4.20 -8.19
C GLN A 339 -0.30 -3.57 -9.60
N LEU A 340 0.84 -3.48 -10.32
CA LEU A 340 0.91 -2.87 -11.65
C LEU A 340 0.01 -3.59 -12.66
N VAL A 341 0.17 -4.90 -12.81
CA VAL A 341 -0.58 -5.71 -13.78
C VAL A 341 -1.51 -6.67 -13.06
N ALA A 342 -2.80 -6.55 -13.26
CA ALA A 342 -3.82 -7.51 -12.80
C ALA A 342 -5.18 -7.22 -13.45
N ARG A 343 -5.91 -8.28 -13.80
CA ARG A 343 -7.25 -8.17 -14.39
C ARG A 343 -8.24 -7.36 -13.57
N GLY A 344 -8.29 -7.61 -12.27
CA GLY A 344 -9.36 -7.13 -11.42
C GLY A 344 -9.06 -5.87 -10.62
N TYR A 345 -7.81 -5.37 -10.62
CA TYR A 345 -7.39 -4.25 -9.78
C TYR A 345 -6.05 -3.61 -10.18
N GLY A 346 -5.39 -4.14 -11.22
CA GLY A 346 -4.12 -3.60 -11.73
C GLY A 346 -4.30 -2.22 -12.37
N LEU A 347 -3.21 -1.50 -12.49
CA LEU A 347 -3.16 -0.26 -13.26
C LEU A 347 -3.12 -0.54 -14.77
N LEU A 348 -2.65 -1.75 -15.13
CA LEU A 348 -2.67 -2.31 -16.47
C LEU A 348 -3.58 -3.54 -16.48
N ASP A 349 -4.38 -3.68 -17.56
CA ASP A 349 -5.19 -4.87 -17.78
C ASP A 349 -4.34 -5.99 -18.39
N GLU A 350 -4.27 -7.12 -17.72
CA GLU A 350 -3.50 -8.28 -18.18
C GLU A 350 -4.09 -8.90 -19.46
N ASP A 351 -5.42 -8.93 -19.57
CA ASP A 351 -6.12 -9.58 -20.69
C ASP A 351 -6.01 -8.83 -22.01
N GLU A 352 -5.99 -7.51 -21.93
CA GLU A 352 -5.96 -6.63 -23.09
C GLU A 352 -4.52 -6.24 -23.49
N GLY A 353 -3.58 -7.13 -23.31
CA GLY A 353 -2.18 -6.86 -23.69
C GLY A 353 -1.50 -5.80 -22.87
N TRP A 354 -1.88 -5.65 -21.59
CA TRP A 354 -1.39 -4.63 -20.65
C TRP A 354 -1.84 -3.23 -21.03
N THR A 355 -3.09 -3.10 -21.43
CA THR A 355 -3.71 -1.80 -21.72
C THR A 355 -3.75 -0.95 -20.44
N ALA A 356 -3.29 0.30 -20.58
CA ALA A 356 -3.25 1.25 -19.48
C ALA A 356 -4.65 1.75 -19.11
N ARG A 357 -5.04 1.53 -17.85
CA ARG A 357 -6.27 2.09 -17.28
C ARG A 357 -6.07 3.56 -16.87
N PRO A 358 -7.15 4.32 -16.63
CA PRO A 358 -7.06 5.69 -16.12
C PRO A 358 -6.15 5.82 -14.89
N ALA A 359 -6.19 4.86 -13.97
CA ALA A 359 -5.35 4.85 -12.77
C ALA A 359 -3.84 4.79 -13.08
N TYR A 360 -3.40 4.17 -14.17
CA TYR A 360 -2.02 4.20 -14.63
C TYR A 360 -1.57 5.61 -15.00
N ARG A 361 -2.40 6.31 -15.80
CA ARG A 361 -2.13 7.69 -16.23
C ARG A 361 -2.15 8.64 -15.03
N ALA A 362 -3.12 8.48 -14.13
CA ALA A 362 -3.21 9.27 -12.90
C ALA A 362 -1.96 9.08 -12.02
N PHE A 363 -1.46 7.84 -11.89
CA PHE A 363 -0.27 7.57 -11.10
C PHE A 363 1.00 8.17 -11.74
N ARG A 364 1.16 8.06 -13.05
CA ARG A 364 2.26 8.69 -13.78
C ARG A 364 2.26 10.21 -13.59
N THR A 365 1.10 10.84 -13.71
CA THR A 365 0.93 12.29 -13.48
C THR A 365 1.26 12.67 -12.03
N LEU A 366 0.79 11.90 -11.07
CA LEU A 366 1.08 12.10 -9.66
C LEU A 366 2.59 12.04 -9.39
N LEU A 367 3.27 11.00 -9.87
CA LEU A 367 4.72 10.83 -9.70
C LEU A 367 5.51 11.99 -10.31
N ALA A 368 5.15 12.43 -11.51
CA ALA A 368 5.80 13.57 -12.16
C ALA A 368 5.66 14.87 -11.35
N ARG A 369 4.54 15.06 -10.66
CA ARG A 369 4.24 16.28 -9.88
C ARG A 369 4.74 16.25 -8.44
N THR A 370 5.05 15.07 -7.89
CA THR A 370 5.44 14.91 -6.47
C THR A 370 6.91 14.54 -6.25
N ARG A 371 7.61 14.12 -7.29
CA ARG A 371 9.01 13.66 -7.18
C ARG A 371 9.92 14.72 -6.55
N GLY A 372 10.59 14.36 -5.44
CA GLY A 372 11.52 15.22 -4.73
C GLY A 372 10.90 16.47 -4.12
N GLY A 373 9.57 16.48 -4.00
CA GLY A 373 8.81 17.59 -3.45
C GLY A 373 8.25 17.32 -2.05
N GLU A 374 7.48 18.27 -1.58
CA GLU A 374 6.75 18.22 -0.32
C GLU A 374 5.24 18.29 -0.58
N VAL A 375 4.47 17.73 0.34
CA VAL A 375 3.01 17.75 0.30
C VAL A 375 2.45 18.34 1.59
N CYS A 376 1.35 19.07 1.44
CA CYS A 376 0.61 19.67 2.55
C CYS A 376 -0.89 19.53 2.25
N ALA A 377 -1.67 18.98 3.17
CA ALA A 377 -3.12 18.92 3.01
C ALA A 377 -3.74 20.30 3.19
N LEU A 378 -4.73 20.66 2.38
CA LEU A 378 -5.48 21.90 2.58
C LEU A 378 -6.26 21.85 3.89
N PRO A 379 -6.39 22.99 4.61
CA PRO A 379 -7.15 23.07 5.85
C PRO A 379 -8.64 22.72 5.65
N GLU A 380 -9.24 22.00 6.61
CA GLU A 380 -10.65 21.60 6.57
C GLU A 380 -11.63 22.80 6.51
N ARG A 381 -11.20 24.00 6.96
CA ARG A 381 -12.00 25.23 6.88
C ARG A 381 -12.35 25.68 5.45
N LEU A 382 -11.67 25.12 4.45
CA LEU A 382 -11.95 25.39 3.03
C LEU A 382 -13.13 24.60 2.46
N HIS A 383 -13.78 23.76 3.27
CA HIS A 383 -14.93 22.98 2.81
C HIS A 383 -15.96 23.84 2.05
N PRO A 384 -16.48 23.40 0.88
CA PRO A 384 -16.40 22.08 0.28
C PRO A 384 -15.11 21.79 -0.53
N LEU A 385 -14.24 22.81 -0.74
CA LEU A 385 -12.97 22.62 -1.44
C LEU A 385 -12.02 21.81 -0.57
N ARG A 386 -11.39 20.81 -1.16
CA ARG A 386 -10.38 19.95 -0.57
C ARG A 386 -9.20 19.78 -1.50
N GLY A 387 -8.07 19.33 -0.98
CA GLY A 387 -6.92 19.04 -1.82
C GLY A 387 -5.62 19.06 -1.06
N PHE A 388 -4.56 19.14 -1.85
CA PHE A 388 -3.18 19.11 -1.38
C PHE A 388 -2.36 20.14 -2.13
N LEU A 389 -1.49 20.84 -1.43
CA LEU A 389 -0.43 21.64 -2.05
C LEU A 389 0.79 20.75 -2.25
N LEU A 390 1.40 20.88 -3.40
CA LEU A 390 2.57 20.13 -3.84
C LEU A 390 3.67 21.17 -4.12
N SER A 391 4.66 21.24 -3.24
CA SER A 391 5.74 22.22 -3.33
C SER A 391 7.00 21.53 -3.86
N ARG A 392 7.64 22.14 -4.85
CA ARG A 392 8.90 21.71 -5.43
C ARG A 392 9.83 22.92 -5.60
N ALA A 393 11.10 22.65 -5.88
CA ALA A 393 12.08 23.73 -6.13
C ALA A 393 11.70 24.64 -7.32
N ASP A 394 10.97 24.11 -8.29
CA ASP A 394 10.55 24.81 -9.51
C ASP A 394 9.15 25.45 -9.44
N GLY A 395 8.44 25.35 -8.30
CA GLY A 395 7.15 25.97 -8.10
C GLY A 395 6.21 25.19 -7.18
N CYS A 396 4.97 25.69 -7.08
CA CYS A 396 3.92 25.09 -6.32
C CYS A 396 2.75 24.70 -7.23
N ALA A 397 2.20 23.53 -7.00
CA ALA A 397 0.97 23.06 -7.61
C ALA A 397 -0.03 22.67 -6.52
N ALA A 398 -1.31 22.61 -6.88
CA ALA A 398 -2.33 22.04 -6.02
C ALA A 398 -3.09 20.94 -6.76
N LEU A 399 -3.40 19.84 -6.09
CA LEU A 399 -4.46 18.93 -6.50
C LEU A 399 -5.71 19.32 -5.73
N LEU A 400 -6.77 19.70 -6.44
CA LEU A 400 -8.01 20.24 -5.87
C LEU A 400 -9.21 19.39 -6.28
N TYR A 401 -10.16 19.20 -5.37
CA TYR A 401 -11.46 18.55 -5.61
C TYR A 401 -12.51 19.08 -4.62
N THR A 402 -13.79 18.82 -4.87
CA THR A 402 -14.87 19.15 -3.94
C THR A 402 -15.60 17.90 -3.45
N THR A 403 -16.14 17.97 -2.24
CA THR A 403 -17.03 16.95 -1.68
C THR A 403 -18.51 17.34 -1.76
N GLY A 404 -18.82 18.40 -2.49
CA GLY A 404 -20.18 18.94 -2.64
C GLY A 404 -20.34 19.68 -3.96
N ALA A 405 -20.96 20.85 -3.95
CA ALA A 405 -21.15 21.66 -5.13
C ALA A 405 -19.80 22.05 -5.78
N PRO A 406 -19.75 22.22 -7.11
CA PRO A 406 -18.58 22.74 -7.79
C PRO A 406 -18.15 24.10 -7.20
N HIS A 407 -16.84 24.33 -7.14
CA HIS A 407 -16.23 25.55 -6.60
C HIS A 407 -15.42 26.25 -7.70
N ARG A 408 -15.77 27.48 -8.02
CA ARG A 408 -15.01 28.33 -8.94
C ARG A 408 -13.83 28.94 -8.19
N LEU A 409 -12.62 28.78 -8.73
CA LEU A 409 -11.43 29.39 -8.13
C LEU A 409 -11.45 30.91 -8.31
N ASP A 410 -10.88 31.63 -7.34
CA ASP A 410 -10.74 33.07 -7.39
C ASP A 410 -9.86 33.46 -8.59
N PRO A 411 -10.30 34.37 -9.48
CA PRO A 411 -9.50 34.89 -10.57
C PRO A 411 -8.17 35.54 -10.14
N ALA A 412 -8.06 35.96 -8.87
CA ALA A 412 -6.82 36.46 -8.27
C ALA A 412 -5.72 35.39 -8.14
N LEU A 413 -6.08 34.08 -8.20
CA LEU A 413 -5.11 33.00 -8.31
C LEU A 413 -4.42 33.05 -9.68
N SER A 414 -3.11 33.31 -9.67
CA SER A 414 -2.29 33.24 -10.88
C SER A 414 -2.09 31.77 -11.24
N ILE A 415 -3.00 31.21 -12.05
CA ILE A 415 -2.92 29.83 -12.55
C ILE A 415 -2.07 29.83 -13.83
N LEU A 416 -0.91 29.19 -13.76
CA LEU A 416 0.02 29.05 -14.89
C LEU A 416 -0.36 27.87 -15.79
N GLU A 417 -0.85 26.78 -15.18
CA GLU A 417 -1.26 25.56 -15.85
C GLU A 417 -2.43 24.93 -15.08
N ALA A 418 -3.39 24.37 -15.80
CA ALA A 418 -4.41 23.49 -15.24
C ALA A 418 -4.43 22.18 -16.02
N ALA A 419 -4.60 21.06 -15.33
CA ALA A 419 -4.65 19.75 -15.93
C ALA A 419 -5.63 18.83 -15.20
N SER A 420 -6.23 17.89 -15.93
CA SER A 420 -7.02 16.82 -15.34
C SER A 420 -6.15 15.92 -14.46
N LEU A 421 -6.79 15.06 -13.66
CA LEU A 421 -6.09 14.02 -12.88
C LEU A 421 -5.17 13.14 -13.75
N LEU A 422 -5.54 12.95 -15.01
CA LEU A 422 -4.79 12.12 -15.97
C LEU A 422 -3.66 12.89 -16.69
N GLY A 423 -3.49 14.18 -16.39
CA GLY A 423 -2.47 15.03 -17.00
C GLY A 423 -2.91 15.71 -18.32
N GLU A 424 -4.19 15.68 -18.67
CA GLU A 424 -4.70 16.35 -19.85
C GLU A 424 -4.86 17.84 -19.57
N PRO A 425 -4.42 18.75 -20.48
CA PRO A 425 -4.47 20.17 -20.24
C PRO A 425 -5.92 20.67 -20.16
N LEU A 426 -6.15 21.61 -19.26
CA LEU A 426 -7.43 22.29 -19.04
C LEU A 426 -7.25 23.80 -19.20
N PRO A 427 -8.35 24.56 -19.47
CA PRO A 427 -8.29 26.02 -19.46
C PRO A 427 -7.80 26.58 -18.12
N THR A 428 -6.97 27.62 -18.17
CA THR A 428 -6.43 28.30 -16.96
C THR A 428 -7.29 29.46 -16.48
N ARG A 429 -8.31 29.84 -17.26
CA ARG A 429 -9.30 30.88 -16.89
C ARG A 429 -10.60 30.21 -16.47
N ASP A 430 -11.25 30.82 -15.47
CA ASP A 430 -12.55 30.36 -14.97
C ASP A 430 -12.55 28.89 -14.51
N VAL A 431 -11.45 28.47 -13.87
CA VAL A 431 -11.30 27.10 -13.40
C VAL A 431 -12.36 26.78 -12.36
N THR A 432 -13.13 25.74 -12.63
CA THR A 432 -14.15 25.22 -11.72
C THR A 432 -13.73 23.84 -11.25
N VAL A 433 -13.60 23.70 -9.93
CA VAL A 433 -13.23 22.45 -9.27
C VAL A 433 -14.51 21.67 -8.96
N GLY A 434 -14.59 20.44 -9.45
CA GLY A 434 -15.67 19.50 -9.18
C GLY A 434 -15.24 18.35 -8.27
N PRO A 435 -16.03 17.28 -8.21
CA PRO A 435 -15.64 16.05 -7.48
C PRO A 435 -14.45 15.33 -8.11
N ASP A 436 -14.21 15.51 -9.40
CA ASP A 436 -13.03 14.96 -10.09
C ASP A 436 -11.82 15.84 -9.82
N PRO A 437 -10.75 15.29 -9.23
CA PRO A 437 -9.58 16.07 -8.90
C PRO A 437 -8.89 16.64 -10.15
N LEU A 438 -8.39 17.86 -10.03
CA LEU A 438 -7.58 18.50 -11.06
C LEU A 438 -6.33 19.11 -10.44
N TYR A 439 -5.30 19.25 -11.24
CA TYR A 439 -4.08 19.95 -10.88
C TYR A 439 -4.11 21.38 -11.38
N VAL A 440 -3.64 22.31 -10.53
CA VAL A 440 -3.33 23.68 -10.93
C VAL A 440 -1.91 24.00 -10.52
N SER A 441 -1.10 24.50 -11.44
CA SER A 441 0.23 25.06 -11.15
C SER A 441 0.07 26.54 -10.88
N LEU A 442 0.66 27.03 -9.80
CA LEU A 442 0.41 28.37 -9.27
C LEU A 442 1.65 29.25 -9.40
N GLY A 443 1.45 30.53 -9.71
CA GLY A 443 2.52 31.50 -9.85
C GLY A 443 3.20 31.91 -8.54
N SER A 444 2.64 31.52 -7.38
CA SER A 444 3.27 31.71 -6.07
C SER A 444 3.92 30.42 -5.60
N ALA A 445 5.10 30.52 -5.03
CA ALA A 445 5.79 29.43 -4.35
C ALA A 445 5.48 29.38 -2.84
N ASP A 446 4.75 30.36 -2.30
CA ASP A 446 4.39 30.41 -0.88
C ASP A 446 3.07 29.66 -0.62
N PRO A 447 3.09 28.49 0.06
CA PRO A 447 1.90 27.73 0.43
C PRO A 447 0.90 28.52 1.28
N ALA A 448 1.39 29.41 2.18
CA ALA A 448 0.52 30.20 3.04
C ALA A 448 -0.27 31.24 2.24
N ALA A 449 0.37 31.93 1.31
CA ALA A 449 -0.28 32.88 0.40
C ALA A 449 -1.34 32.18 -0.47
N ILE A 450 -1.06 30.96 -0.94
CA ILE A 450 -2.02 30.18 -1.72
C ILE A 450 -3.24 29.80 -0.89
N VAL A 451 -3.04 29.31 0.33
CA VAL A 451 -4.14 28.99 1.25
C VAL A 451 -4.99 30.22 1.53
N ASP A 452 -4.36 31.38 1.74
CA ASP A 452 -5.08 32.64 2.00
C ASP A 452 -5.95 33.07 0.81
N VAL A 453 -5.46 32.92 -0.43
CA VAL A 453 -6.27 33.21 -1.63
C VAL A 453 -7.41 32.20 -1.78
N LEU A 454 -7.14 30.90 -1.57
CA LEU A 454 -8.17 29.85 -1.60
C LEU A 454 -9.25 30.03 -0.51
N THR A 455 -8.94 30.73 0.59
CA THR A 455 -9.90 31.05 1.67
C THR A 455 -10.76 32.25 1.40
N ARG A 456 -10.37 33.13 0.47
CA ARG A 456 -11.17 34.29 0.11
C ARG A 456 -12.45 33.82 -0.57
N ARG A 457 -13.59 34.22 -0.04
CA ARG A 457 -14.85 34.03 -0.77
C ARG A 457 -14.78 34.91 -2.01
N PRO A 458 -15.10 34.44 -3.21
CA PRO A 458 -15.28 35.32 -4.33
C PRO A 458 -16.33 36.38 -3.91
N ASN A 459 -15.94 37.64 -4.04
CA ASN A 459 -16.92 38.73 -3.82
C ASN A 459 -18.07 38.50 -4.80
N LEU A 460 -19.24 38.14 -4.28
CA LEU A 460 -20.50 38.02 -5.02
C LEU A 460 -20.90 39.37 -5.59
#